data_c28023f4a85b81fd98c337ff903236e1
#
_entry.id   c28023f4a85b81fd98c337ff903236e1
#
_cell.length_a   1.000
_cell.length_b   1.000
_cell.length_c   1.000
_cell.angle_alpha   90.00
_cell.angle_beta   90.00
_cell.angle_gamma   90.00
#
_symmetry.space_group_name_H-M   'P 1'
#
loop_
_entity.id
_entity.type
_entity.pdbx_description
1 polymer ?
#
loop_
_entity_poly.entity_id
_entity_poly.type
_entity_poly.pdbx_seq_one_letter_code
_entity_poly.pdbx_strand_id
1 'polypeptide(L)'
;GAIDSSDLFIQSNIKELQRAISQLIGLQKKYHCIVDNPPYLGSRKMNKDLSNWLKSNGYSDVSRDLCSSFIKRGISQIEEHGFLGMITQISWMFTADFTKFREGFIHNYTLESAIILGSGTFDTIKGEVVKSTSFIINKKISDTETVFVDVTGYKDKILGFNNGRRYIRKLETYRYLKSKYFAYKLNKEAVYKISKSKCISEFL
;
A
#
# COMPACT_ATOMS: atom_id res chain seq x y z
N GLY A 1 -10.03 47.71 -31.53
CA GLY A 1 -9.04 47.98 -30.53
C GLY A 1 -8.12 46.77 -30.42
N ALA A 2 -6.80 46.96 -30.58
CA ALA A 2 -5.83 45.89 -30.36
C ALA A 2 -5.88 45.49 -28.89
N ILE A 3 -6.05 44.19 -28.65
CA ILE A 3 -5.92 43.63 -27.31
C ILE A 3 -4.44 43.78 -26.93
N ASP A 4 -4.20 44.49 -25.83
CA ASP A 4 -2.85 44.72 -25.33
C ASP A 4 -2.19 43.38 -24.97
N SER A 5 -0.96 43.18 -25.39
CA SER A 5 -0.21 41.94 -25.13
C SER A 5 -0.05 41.69 -23.60
N SER A 6 -0.07 42.71 -22.78
CA SER A 6 -0.07 42.66 -21.32
C SER A 6 -1.37 42.00 -20.79
N ASP A 7 -2.53 42.32 -21.36
CA ASP A 7 -3.80 41.72 -20.97
C ASP A 7 -3.89 40.25 -21.32
N LEU A 8 -3.34 39.82 -22.44
CA LEU A 8 -3.27 38.41 -22.84
C LEU A 8 -2.36 37.60 -21.91
N PHE A 9 -1.25 38.19 -21.48
CA PHE A 9 -0.31 37.56 -20.54
C PHE A 9 -0.95 37.41 -19.16
N ILE A 10 -1.62 38.43 -18.67
CA ILE A 10 -2.35 38.39 -17.39
C ILE A 10 -3.47 37.36 -17.44
N GLN A 11 -4.26 37.30 -18.51
CA GLN A 11 -5.32 36.30 -18.67
C GLN A 11 -4.78 34.86 -18.73
N SER A 12 -3.63 34.62 -19.37
CA SER A 12 -2.96 33.32 -19.39
C SER A 12 -2.58 32.89 -17.98
N ASN A 13 -1.93 33.77 -17.23
CA ASN A 13 -1.50 33.49 -15.84
C ASN A 13 -2.70 33.22 -14.91
N ILE A 14 -3.80 33.98 -15.06
CA ILE A 14 -5.04 33.74 -14.29
C ILE A 14 -5.58 32.32 -14.58
N LYS A 15 -5.64 31.89 -15.84
CA LYS A 15 -6.10 30.53 -16.22
C LYS A 15 -5.21 29.45 -15.63
N GLU A 16 -3.90 29.62 -15.67
CA GLU A 16 -2.95 28.68 -15.06
C GLU A 16 -3.14 28.60 -13.54
N LEU A 17 -3.32 29.74 -12.87
CA LEU A 17 -3.58 29.80 -11.44
C LEU A 17 -4.91 29.11 -11.08
N GLN A 18 -5.97 29.38 -11.82
CA GLN A 18 -7.27 28.71 -11.64
C GLN A 18 -7.15 27.18 -11.80
N ARG A 19 -6.39 26.73 -12.82
CA ARG A 19 -6.13 25.30 -13.04
C ARG A 19 -5.36 24.69 -11.86
N ALA A 20 -4.32 25.35 -11.38
CA ALA A 20 -3.52 24.90 -10.24
C ALA A 20 -4.38 24.81 -8.97
N ILE A 21 -5.19 25.83 -8.69
CA ILE A 21 -6.11 25.84 -7.54
C ILE A 21 -7.13 24.71 -7.65
N SER A 22 -7.72 24.49 -8.82
CA SER A 22 -8.68 23.40 -9.06
C SER A 22 -8.05 22.03 -8.84
N GLN A 23 -6.79 21.84 -9.26
CA GLN A 23 -6.03 20.62 -9.01
C GLN A 23 -5.74 20.43 -7.52
N LEU A 24 -5.34 21.48 -6.79
CA LEU A 24 -5.10 21.41 -5.36
C LEU A 24 -6.37 21.03 -4.60
N ILE A 25 -7.51 21.64 -4.94
CA ILE A 25 -8.82 21.30 -4.35
C ILE A 25 -9.14 19.82 -4.62
N GLY A 26 -8.94 19.34 -5.87
CA GLY A 26 -9.15 17.95 -6.23
C GLY A 26 -8.27 16.96 -5.43
N LEU A 27 -7.00 17.34 -5.22
CA LEU A 27 -6.05 16.53 -4.45
C LEU A 27 -6.34 16.50 -2.93
N GLN A 28 -7.10 17.45 -2.40
CA GLN A 28 -7.48 17.51 -0.99
C GLN A 28 -8.80 16.78 -0.70
N LYS A 29 -9.59 16.47 -1.73
CA LYS A 29 -10.86 15.76 -1.57
C LYS A 29 -10.67 14.43 -0.85
N LYS A 30 -11.65 14.10 -0.02
CA LYS A 30 -11.79 12.78 0.58
C LYS A 30 -12.84 11.97 -0.18
N TYR A 31 -12.70 10.66 -0.12
CA TYR A 31 -13.56 9.74 -0.87
C TYR A 31 -13.99 8.59 0.03
N HIS A 32 -15.22 8.13 -0.14
CA HIS A 32 -15.73 6.94 0.56
C HIS A 32 -15.07 5.65 0.05
N CYS A 33 -14.65 5.66 -1.23
CA CYS A 33 -13.96 4.52 -1.84
C CYS A 33 -12.90 5.03 -2.82
N ILE A 34 -11.70 4.46 -2.70
CA ILE A 34 -10.60 4.65 -3.67
C ILE A 34 -10.20 3.27 -4.18
N VAL A 35 -10.08 3.15 -5.51
CA VAL A 35 -9.52 1.96 -6.17
C VAL A 35 -8.35 2.40 -7.03
N ASP A 36 -7.19 1.74 -6.87
CA ASP A 36 -5.99 2.14 -7.60
C ASP A 36 -5.07 0.95 -7.92
N ASN A 37 -4.33 1.08 -8.99
CA ASN A 37 -3.23 0.21 -9.39
C ASN A 37 -1.99 1.10 -9.63
N PRO A 38 -1.26 1.47 -8.57
CA PRO A 38 -0.17 2.43 -8.64
C PRO A 38 1.06 1.88 -9.38
N PRO A 39 1.93 2.75 -9.90
CA PRO A 39 3.16 2.33 -10.56
C PRO A 39 4.10 1.60 -9.60
N TYR A 40 4.69 0.50 -10.07
CA TYR A 40 5.68 -0.29 -9.35
C TYR A 40 7.08 0.27 -9.65
N LEU A 41 7.58 1.11 -8.75
CA LEU A 41 8.87 1.76 -8.90
C LEU A 41 9.64 1.69 -7.57
N GLY A 42 10.60 0.78 -7.50
CA GLY A 42 11.47 0.67 -6.33
C GLY A 42 12.40 1.89 -6.19
N SER A 43 12.81 2.20 -4.98
CA SER A 43 13.59 3.41 -4.63
C SER A 43 14.89 3.59 -5.43
N ARG A 44 15.49 2.51 -5.92
CA ARG A 44 16.70 2.57 -6.75
C ARG A 44 16.46 3.16 -8.16
N LYS A 45 15.22 3.10 -8.64
CA LYS A 45 14.80 3.61 -9.96
C LYS A 45 14.14 4.99 -9.86
N MET A 46 13.86 5.50 -8.66
CA MET A 46 13.32 6.84 -8.43
C MET A 46 14.39 7.90 -8.70
N ASN A 47 13.99 9.04 -9.26
CA ASN A 47 14.88 10.20 -9.32
C ASN A 47 15.15 10.76 -7.90
N LYS A 48 16.19 11.58 -7.77
CA LYS A 48 16.62 12.13 -6.48
C LYS A 48 15.54 13.01 -5.84
N ASP A 49 14.85 13.79 -6.63
CA ASP A 49 13.83 14.74 -6.13
C ASP A 49 12.65 14.02 -5.52
N LEU A 50 12.08 13.03 -6.21
CA LEU A 50 11.01 12.18 -5.68
C LEU A 50 11.46 11.43 -4.42
N SER A 51 12.65 10.82 -4.46
CA SER A 51 13.18 10.09 -3.30
C SER A 51 13.36 10.98 -2.07
N ASN A 52 13.90 12.19 -2.26
CA ASN A 52 14.08 13.18 -1.19
C ASN A 52 12.72 13.68 -0.69
N TRP A 53 11.81 13.99 -1.60
CA TRP A 53 10.48 14.47 -1.25
C TRP A 53 9.73 13.45 -0.37
N LEU A 54 9.71 12.17 -0.74
CA LEU A 54 9.08 11.11 0.04
C LEU A 54 9.64 11.05 1.48
N LYS A 55 10.96 11.13 1.63
CA LYS A 55 11.63 11.08 2.94
C LYS A 55 11.30 12.30 3.81
N SER A 56 11.20 13.49 3.22
CA SER A 56 10.99 14.75 3.93
C SER A 56 9.52 15.05 4.23
N ASN A 57 8.57 14.42 3.53
CA ASN A 57 7.15 14.74 3.60
C ASN A 57 6.31 13.63 4.27
N GLY A 58 6.89 12.89 5.20
CA GLY A 58 6.17 11.93 6.02
C GLY A 58 5.97 10.55 5.37
N TYR A 59 6.65 10.24 4.26
CA TYR A 59 6.58 8.93 3.58
C TYR A 59 7.83 8.06 3.80
N SER A 60 8.69 8.41 4.75
CA SER A 60 9.97 7.71 4.98
C SER A 60 9.80 6.21 5.25
N ASP A 61 8.73 5.82 5.93
CA ASP A 61 8.35 4.44 6.30
C ASP A 61 7.84 3.60 5.11
N VAL A 62 7.51 4.24 3.98
CA VAL A 62 7.03 3.62 2.73
C VAL A 62 7.87 4.01 1.50
N SER A 63 8.96 4.75 1.67
CA SER A 63 9.76 5.32 0.57
C SER A 63 10.59 4.30 -0.22
N ARG A 64 10.58 3.03 0.17
CA ARG A 64 11.29 1.96 -0.54
C ARG A 64 10.67 1.57 -1.86
N ASP A 65 9.37 1.80 -2.01
CA ASP A 65 8.62 1.54 -3.24
C ASP A 65 7.52 2.57 -3.42
N LEU A 66 7.34 3.06 -4.63
CA LEU A 66 6.33 4.08 -4.94
C LEU A 66 4.91 3.57 -4.72
N CYS A 67 4.62 2.31 -5.04
CA CYS A 67 3.28 1.76 -4.82
C CYS A 67 2.92 1.74 -3.32
N SER A 68 3.88 1.51 -2.42
CA SER A 68 3.67 1.61 -0.98
C SER A 68 3.40 3.04 -0.52
N SER A 69 4.03 4.02 -1.16
CA SER A 69 3.74 5.44 -0.92
C SER A 69 2.31 5.80 -1.34
N PHE A 70 1.82 5.21 -2.44
CA PHE A 70 0.42 5.35 -2.86
C PHE A 70 -0.57 4.72 -1.89
N ILE A 71 -0.23 3.60 -1.24
CA ILE A 71 -1.07 3.06 -0.14
C ILE A 71 -1.26 4.11 0.95
N LYS A 72 -0.16 4.70 1.44
CA LYS A 72 -0.22 5.74 2.47
C LYS A 72 -1.00 6.97 2.01
N ARG A 73 -0.81 7.40 0.75
CA ARG A 73 -1.57 8.49 0.15
C ARG A 73 -3.05 8.16 0.04
N GLY A 74 -3.42 6.98 -0.45
CA GLY A 74 -4.80 6.52 -0.55
C GLY A 74 -5.49 6.51 0.81
N ILE A 75 -4.87 5.96 1.84
CA ILE A 75 -5.37 5.99 3.22
C ILE A 75 -5.61 7.44 3.69
N SER A 76 -4.73 8.37 3.31
CA SER A 76 -4.90 9.78 3.67
C SER A 76 -6.08 10.45 2.97
N GLN A 77 -6.54 9.91 1.84
CA GLN A 77 -7.62 10.47 1.01
C GLN A 77 -8.97 9.79 1.18
N ILE A 78 -9.07 8.67 1.90
CA ILE A 78 -10.38 8.09 2.23
C ILE A 78 -10.97 8.77 3.46
N GLU A 79 -12.31 8.88 3.48
CA GLU A 79 -13.09 9.33 4.63
C GLU A 79 -12.97 8.34 5.79
N GLU A 80 -13.39 8.75 6.99
CA GLU A 80 -13.58 7.84 8.10
C GLU A 80 -14.60 6.75 7.70
N HIS A 81 -14.29 5.48 7.98
CA HIS A 81 -15.02 4.31 7.50
C HIS A 81 -14.99 4.09 5.98
N GLY A 82 -14.21 4.87 5.22
CA GLY A 82 -14.00 4.67 3.79
C GLY A 82 -13.11 3.48 3.48
N PHE A 83 -13.12 3.05 2.22
CA PHE A 83 -12.40 1.87 1.75
C PHE A 83 -11.34 2.24 0.71
N LEU A 84 -10.19 1.59 0.81
CA LEU A 84 -9.11 1.64 -0.17
C LEU A 84 -8.87 0.24 -0.73
N GLY A 85 -9.19 0.02 -2.00
CA GLY A 85 -8.86 -1.20 -2.74
C GLY A 85 -7.66 -0.98 -3.64
N MET A 86 -6.63 -1.79 -3.54
CA MET A 86 -5.44 -1.66 -4.38
C MET A 86 -4.88 -2.99 -4.84
N ILE A 87 -4.17 -2.94 -5.96
CA ILE A 87 -3.23 -3.98 -6.40
C ILE A 87 -1.82 -3.39 -6.29
N THR A 88 -0.92 -4.06 -5.55
CA THR A 88 0.46 -3.58 -5.35
C THR A 88 1.46 -4.72 -5.31
N GLN A 89 2.75 -4.39 -5.26
CA GLN A 89 3.76 -5.37 -4.85
C GLN A 89 3.51 -5.81 -3.40
N ILE A 90 3.75 -7.09 -3.13
CA ILE A 90 3.50 -7.71 -1.82
C ILE A 90 4.54 -7.32 -0.75
N SER A 91 5.63 -6.66 -1.14
CA SER A 91 6.78 -6.34 -0.28
C SER A 91 6.41 -5.63 1.02
N TRP A 92 5.43 -4.71 0.98
CA TRP A 92 5.00 -3.97 2.17
C TRP A 92 4.44 -4.87 3.29
N MET A 93 3.95 -6.06 2.95
CA MET A 93 3.45 -7.04 3.92
C MET A 93 4.57 -7.84 4.58
N PHE A 94 5.72 -8.06 3.89
CA PHE A 94 6.68 -9.11 4.26
C PHE A 94 8.14 -8.68 4.36
N THR A 95 8.52 -7.44 4.01
CA THR A 95 9.93 -7.03 4.12
C THR A 95 10.18 -6.15 5.35
N ALA A 96 11.38 -6.22 5.90
CA ALA A 96 11.76 -5.48 7.11
C ALA A 96 11.70 -3.95 6.92
N ASP A 97 11.92 -3.47 5.71
CA ASP A 97 11.89 -2.04 5.36
C ASP A 97 10.56 -1.36 5.73
N PHE A 98 9.46 -2.11 5.75
CA PHE A 98 8.12 -1.58 6.03
C PHE A 98 7.63 -1.87 7.47
N THR A 99 8.54 -2.22 8.40
CA THR A 99 8.17 -2.55 9.79
C THR A 99 7.41 -1.42 10.47
N LYS A 100 7.91 -0.18 10.37
CA LYS A 100 7.26 1.01 10.96
C LYS A 100 5.88 1.27 10.36
N PHE A 101 5.77 1.11 9.04
CA PHE A 101 4.48 1.27 8.35
C PHE A 101 3.46 0.23 8.85
N ARG A 102 3.84 -1.06 8.93
CA ARG A 102 2.94 -2.11 9.42
C ARG A 102 2.58 -1.93 10.89
N GLU A 103 3.51 -1.45 11.71
CA GLU A 103 3.23 -1.14 13.11
C GLU A 103 2.13 -0.09 13.23
N GLY A 104 2.26 1.04 12.56
CA GLY A 104 1.23 2.06 12.49
C GLY A 104 -0.07 1.55 11.87
N PHE A 105 0.04 0.72 10.82
CA PHE A 105 -1.11 0.13 10.14
C PHE A 105 -1.97 -0.75 11.07
N ILE A 106 -1.37 -1.68 11.80
CA ILE A 106 -2.06 -2.60 12.72
C ILE A 106 -2.81 -1.81 13.81
N HIS A 107 -2.31 -0.64 14.20
CA HIS A 107 -2.92 0.17 15.25
C HIS A 107 -4.06 1.08 14.76
N ASN A 108 -4.09 1.43 13.48
CA ASN A 108 -4.96 2.51 13.00
C ASN A 108 -5.96 2.08 11.92
N TYR A 109 -5.77 0.91 11.29
CA TYR A 109 -6.56 0.51 10.13
C TYR A 109 -6.95 -0.96 10.20
N THR A 110 -8.01 -1.31 9.49
CA THR A 110 -8.43 -2.69 9.27
C THR A 110 -8.05 -3.13 7.87
N LEU A 111 -7.38 -4.26 7.74
CA LEU A 111 -7.25 -4.98 6.48
C LEU A 111 -8.42 -5.94 6.38
N GLU A 112 -9.42 -5.62 5.58
CA GLU A 112 -10.62 -6.44 5.41
C GLU A 112 -10.29 -7.76 4.72
N SER A 113 -9.54 -7.67 3.63
CA SER A 113 -9.10 -8.85 2.87
C SER A 113 -7.82 -8.60 2.11
N ALA A 114 -7.10 -9.69 1.80
CA ALA A 114 -5.96 -9.68 0.90
C ALA A 114 -5.91 -10.94 0.06
N ILE A 115 -5.80 -10.78 -1.26
CA ILE A 115 -5.58 -11.88 -2.21
C ILE A 115 -4.10 -11.91 -2.55
N ILE A 116 -3.43 -12.99 -2.23
CA ILE A 116 -2.02 -13.19 -2.52
C ILE A 116 -1.89 -13.78 -3.91
N LEU A 117 -1.66 -12.92 -4.89
CA LEU A 117 -1.62 -13.27 -6.31
C LEU A 117 -0.32 -13.96 -6.71
N GLY A 118 0.80 -13.62 -6.04
CA GLY A 118 2.11 -14.14 -6.36
C GLY A 118 2.68 -13.57 -7.66
N SER A 119 3.54 -14.34 -8.32
CA SER A 119 4.13 -14.00 -9.62
C SER A 119 3.18 -14.31 -10.78
N GLY A 120 3.43 -13.68 -11.96
CA GLY A 120 2.65 -13.92 -13.17
C GLY A 120 1.25 -13.27 -13.17
N THR A 121 1.04 -12.25 -12.36
CA THR A 121 -0.21 -11.48 -12.35
C THR A 121 -0.33 -10.55 -13.57
N PHE A 122 0.80 -10.14 -14.15
CA PHE A 122 0.87 -9.25 -15.32
C PHE A 122 1.77 -9.88 -16.38
N ASP A 123 1.24 -10.10 -17.58
CA ASP A 123 1.93 -10.75 -18.70
C ASP A 123 3.06 -9.91 -19.32
N THR A 124 3.14 -8.62 -18.98
CA THR A 124 3.96 -7.64 -19.70
C THR A 124 5.26 -7.24 -19.03
N ILE A 125 5.52 -7.71 -17.80
CA ILE A 125 6.77 -7.33 -17.10
C ILE A 125 7.85 -8.36 -17.42
N LYS A 126 8.58 -8.13 -18.53
CA LYS A 126 9.75 -8.94 -18.92
C LYS A 126 10.88 -8.75 -17.89
N GLY A 127 11.28 -9.83 -17.25
CA GLY A 127 12.55 -9.94 -16.53
C GLY A 127 12.54 -9.76 -15.01
N GLU A 128 11.51 -9.20 -14.39
CA GLU A 128 11.38 -9.17 -12.93
C GLU A 128 10.19 -10.03 -12.48
N VAL A 129 10.43 -10.96 -11.58
CA VAL A 129 9.37 -11.75 -10.93
C VAL A 129 8.69 -10.90 -9.87
N VAL A 130 7.77 -10.05 -10.29
CA VAL A 130 6.98 -9.22 -9.37
C VAL A 130 5.91 -10.09 -8.72
N LYS A 131 5.96 -10.18 -7.40
CA LYS A 131 4.90 -10.80 -6.61
C LYS A 131 3.91 -9.74 -6.19
N SER A 132 2.64 -9.93 -6.54
CA SER A 132 1.57 -8.96 -6.30
C SER A 132 0.55 -9.45 -5.28
N THR A 133 -0.15 -8.49 -4.69
CA THR A 133 -1.31 -8.70 -3.82
C THR A 133 -2.39 -7.70 -4.16
N SER A 134 -3.65 -8.12 -4.11
CA SER A 134 -4.80 -7.23 -4.09
C SER A 134 -5.38 -7.21 -2.69
N PHE A 135 -5.81 -6.05 -2.20
CA PHE A 135 -6.31 -5.94 -0.83
C PHE A 135 -7.34 -4.82 -0.69
N ILE A 136 -8.10 -4.90 0.39
CA ILE A 136 -9.07 -3.87 0.81
C ILE A 136 -8.72 -3.44 2.24
N ILE A 137 -8.52 -2.13 2.41
CA ILE A 137 -8.29 -1.47 3.69
C ILE A 137 -9.52 -0.65 4.05
N ASN A 138 -9.96 -0.71 5.30
CA ASN A 138 -10.95 0.19 5.88
C ASN A 138 -10.25 1.15 6.85
N LYS A 139 -10.58 2.43 6.75
CA LYS A 139 -10.08 3.47 7.66
C LYS A 139 -10.86 3.47 8.98
N LYS A 140 -10.97 2.32 9.57
CA LYS A 140 -11.58 2.11 10.88
C LYS A 140 -10.77 1.04 11.61
N ILE A 141 -10.55 1.25 12.90
CA ILE A 141 -10.07 0.17 13.76
C ILE A 141 -11.27 -0.74 14.04
N SER A 142 -11.12 -2.00 13.74
CA SER A 142 -12.13 -3.01 13.99
C SER A 142 -11.47 -4.27 14.55
N ASP A 143 -12.12 -4.93 15.49
CA ASP A 143 -11.70 -6.25 15.98
C ASP A 143 -12.05 -7.38 14.99
N THR A 144 -12.28 -7.04 13.73
CA THR A 144 -12.59 -8.00 12.68
C THR A 144 -11.37 -8.80 12.26
N GLU A 145 -11.64 -9.98 11.73
CA GLU A 145 -10.63 -10.85 11.16
C GLU A 145 -10.38 -10.49 9.69
N THR A 146 -9.12 -10.49 9.28
CA THR A 146 -8.72 -10.36 7.88
C THR A 146 -8.82 -11.70 7.17
N VAL A 147 -9.42 -11.71 5.99
CA VAL A 147 -9.46 -12.87 5.10
C VAL A 147 -8.30 -12.79 4.09
N PHE A 148 -7.34 -13.71 4.20
CA PHE A 148 -6.31 -13.89 3.20
C PHE A 148 -6.67 -15.04 2.27
N VAL A 149 -6.64 -14.81 0.95
CA VAL A 149 -6.85 -15.84 -0.08
C VAL A 149 -5.53 -16.06 -0.80
N ASP A 150 -4.96 -17.26 -0.69
CA ASP A 150 -3.69 -17.59 -1.35
C ASP A 150 -3.96 -18.28 -2.70
N VAL A 151 -3.69 -17.55 -3.78
CA VAL A 151 -3.86 -18.05 -5.16
C VAL A 151 -2.52 -18.22 -5.89
N THR A 152 -1.41 -18.23 -5.16
CA THR A 152 -0.05 -18.31 -5.75
C THR A 152 0.18 -19.58 -6.55
N GLY A 153 -0.44 -20.70 -6.17
CA GLY A 153 -0.32 -21.99 -6.86
C GLY A 153 -1.21 -22.14 -8.10
N TYR A 154 -2.06 -21.16 -8.41
CA TYR A 154 -2.99 -21.25 -9.53
C TYR A 154 -2.51 -20.39 -10.69
N LYS A 155 -2.50 -20.98 -11.90
CA LYS A 155 -2.23 -20.25 -13.15
C LYS A 155 -3.40 -19.34 -13.47
N ASP A 156 -4.62 -19.84 -13.42
CA ASP A 156 -5.85 -19.05 -13.49
C ASP A 156 -6.18 -18.48 -12.11
N LYS A 157 -6.10 -17.16 -11.97
CA LYS A 157 -6.31 -16.47 -10.70
C LYS A 157 -7.78 -16.41 -10.27
N ILE A 158 -8.73 -16.45 -11.23
CA ILE A 158 -10.17 -16.50 -10.94
C ILE A 158 -10.52 -17.86 -10.35
N LEU A 159 -10.06 -18.93 -10.99
CA LEU A 159 -10.21 -20.29 -10.47
C LEU A 159 -9.54 -20.42 -9.09
N GLY A 160 -8.35 -19.82 -8.95
CA GLY A 160 -7.63 -19.74 -7.68
C GLY A 160 -8.39 -18.99 -6.61
N PHE A 161 -9.08 -17.90 -6.93
CA PHE A 161 -9.90 -17.16 -5.98
C PHE A 161 -11.07 -18.00 -5.45
N ASN A 162 -11.72 -18.79 -6.30
CA ASN A 162 -12.83 -19.65 -5.91
C ASN A 162 -12.38 -20.85 -5.06
N ASN A 163 -11.25 -21.48 -5.40
CA ASN A 163 -10.78 -22.74 -4.81
C ASN A 163 -9.52 -22.57 -3.94
N GLY A 164 -8.93 -21.40 -3.90
CA GLY A 164 -7.71 -21.11 -3.18
C GLY A 164 -7.86 -21.21 -1.66
N ARG A 165 -6.77 -21.50 -0.99
CA ARG A 165 -6.74 -21.65 0.45
C ARG A 165 -6.99 -20.31 1.13
N ARG A 166 -7.95 -20.27 2.03
CA ARG A 166 -8.30 -19.11 2.85
C ARG A 166 -7.68 -19.23 4.24
N TYR A 167 -7.20 -18.09 4.73
CA TYR A 167 -6.68 -17.97 6.09
C TYR A 167 -7.36 -16.78 6.75
N ILE A 168 -8.03 -17.03 7.87
CA ILE A 168 -8.72 -16.01 8.65
C ILE A 168 -7.81 -15.64 9.82
N ARG A 169 -7.44 -14.37 9.95
CA ARG A 169 -6.44 -13.92 10.92
C ARG A 169 -6.78 -12.56 11.50
N LYS A 170 -6.53 -12.38 12.80
CA LYS A 170 -6.51 -11.06 13.42
C LYS A 170 -5.13 -10.43 13.21
N LEU A 171 -5.06 -9.26 12.55
CA LEU A 171 -3.80 -8.57 12.29
C LEU A 171 -3.03 -8.23 13.57
N GLU A 172 -3.76 -7.94 14.64
CA GLU A 172 -3.20 -7.66 15.94
C GLU A 172 -2.23 -8.75 16.43
N THR A 173 -2.47 -10.01 16.03
CA THR A 173 -1.58 -11.12 16.34
C THR A 173 -0.14 -10.88 15.89
N TYR A 174 0.05 -10.16 14.77
CA TYR A 174 1.38 -9.94 14.20
C TYR A 174 2.18 -8.85 14.90
N ARG A 175 1.59 -8.09 15.83
CA ARG A 175 2.32 -7.14 16.67
C ARG A 175 3.41 -7.80 17.54
N TYR A 176 3.26 -9.08 17.80
CA TYR A 176 4.25 -9.85 18.56
C TYR A 176 5.49 -10.22 17.77
N LEU A 177 5.44 -10.22 16.44
CA LEU A 177 6.60 -10.45 15.58
C LEU A 177 7.50 -9.22 15.53
N LYS A 178 8.82 -9.39 15.60
CA LYS A 178 9.82 -8.30 15.58
C LYS A 178 9.61 -7.35 14.40
N SER A 179 9.37 -7.88 13.21
CA SER A 179 9.17 -7.09 11.99
C SER A 179 7.70 -6.89 11.60
N LYS A 180 6.75 -7.27 12.45
CA LYS A 180 5.30 -7.11 12.21
C LYS A 180 4.83 -7.70 10.86
N TYR A 181 5.48 -8.75 10.38
CA TYR A 181 5.11 -9.41 9.12
C TYR A 181 3.67 -9.94 9.17
N PHE A 182 2.93 -9.76 8.08
CA PHE A 182 1.59 -10.35 7.94
C PHE A 182 1.69 -11.84 7.58
N ALA A 183 2.21 -12.62 8.51
CA ALA A 183 2.52 -14.05 8.36
C ALA A 183 1.23 -14.89 8.34
N TYR A 184 0.34 -14.63 7.37
CA TYR A 184 -1.03 -15.17 7.28
C TYR A 184 -1.11 -16.71 7.31
N LYS A 185 -0.05 -17.41 6.91
CA LYS A 185 0.01 -18.88 6.97
C LYS A 185 0.19 -19.43 8.40
N LEU A 186 0.68 -18.59 9.33
CA LEU A 186 0.86 -18.95 10.71
C LEU A 186 -0.42 -18.70 11.51
N ASN A 187 -0.74 -19.60 12.44
CA ASN A 187 -1.79 -19.37 13.43
C ASN A 187 -1.25 -18.58 14.64
N LYS A 188 -2.14 -18.17 15.55
CA LYS A 188 -1.79 -17.37 16.73
C LYS A 188 -0.74 -18.05 17.60
N GLU A 189 -0.86 -19.36 17.79
CA GLU A 189 0.07 -20.13 18.63
C GLU A 189 1.48 -20.17 18.05
N ALA A 190 1.60 -20.39 16.72
CA ALA A 190 2.87 -20.37 16.03
C ALA A 190 3.54 -18.99 16.11
N VAL A 191 2.77 -17.91 15.91
CA VAL A 191 3.26 -16.52 16.04
C VAL A 191 3.77 -16.28 17.46
N TYR A 192 3.02 -16.70 18.47
CA TYR A 192 3.42 -16.53 19.88
C TYR A 192 4.69 -17.32 20.21
N LYS A 193 4.82 -18.58 19.74
CA LYS A 193 6.03 -19.39 19.92
C LYS A 193 7.25 -18.69 19.28
N ILE A 194 7.11 -18.21 18.06
CA ILE A 194 8.19 -17.50 17.35
C ILE A 194 8.56 -16.21 18.07
N SER A 195 7.60 -15.46 18.60
CA SER A 195 7.87 -14.21 19.29
C SER A 195 8.66 -14.40 20.61
N LYS A 196 8.53 -15.57 21.22
CA LYS A 196 9.25 -15.94 22.46
C LYS A 196 10.55 -16.69 22.20
N SER A 197 10.78 -17.17 20.97
CA SER A 197 12.06 -17.81 20.62
C SER A 197 13.17 -16.76 20.62
N LYS A 198 14.27 -17.03 21.30
CA LYS A 198 15.47 -16.20 21.23
C LYS A 198 16.01 -16.21 19.81
N CYS A 199 16.37 -15.06 19.29
CA CYS A 199 16.99 -14.98 17.98
C CYS A 199 18.37 -15.65 18.04
N ILE A 200 18.74 -16.43 17.03
CA ILE A 200 20.06 -17.08 16.94
C ILE A 200 21.20 -16.06 17.11
N SER A 201 20.98 -14.80 16.74
CA SER A 201 21.92 -13.69 16.95
C SER A 201 22.15 -13.30 18.42
N GLU A 202 21.38 -13.85 19.37
CA GLU A 202 21.61 -13.65 20.80
C GLU A 202 22.56 -14.73 21.39
N PHE A 203 22.97 -15.71 20.56
CA PHE A 203 23.88 -16.80 20.94
C PHE A 203 25.23 -16.74 20.18
N LEU A 204 25.43 -15.76 19.31
CA LEU A 204 26.67 -15.45 18.61
C LEU A 204 27.30 -14.15 19.12
#